data_94255c76c7dd912ace563223a70bca66
#
_entry.id   94255c76c7dd912ace563223a70bca66
#
_cell.length_a   1.000
_cell.length_b   1.000
_cell.length_c   1.000
_cell.angle_alpha   90.00
_cell.angle_beta   90.00
_cell.angle_gamma   90.00
#
_symmetry.space_group_name_H-M   'P 1'
#
loop_
_entity.id
_entity.type
_entity.pdbx_description
1 polymer ?
#
loop_
_entity_poly.entity_id
_entity_poly.type
_entity_poly.pdbx_seq_one_letter_code
_entity_poly.pdbx_strand_id
1 'polypeptide(L)'
;MSRIRPFIGNELIKVLTGIRRSGKSVMLSLIQEELAQNGVQPEQFISLNFENMSNAHLCTAVALHDEILRRTKEISGKVYLFFDEIQEVADWEKCINSFRVELDCDIYITGSNAKLLSGELATYLAGRYVEFVIYPFSFREFMELYHTVYEGADERQCFT
;
A
#
# COMPACT_ATOMS: atom_id res chain seq x y z
N MET A 1 -3.99 9.83 7.40
CA MET A 1 -5.01 8.84 7.87
C MET A 1 -6.45 9.33 7.67
N SER A 2 -6.86 10.51 8.12
CA SER A 2 -8.28 10.95 8.07
C SER A 2 -8.93 10.87 6.68
N ARG A 3 -8.18 11.15 5.60
CA ARG A 3 -8.70 11.11 4.22
C ARG A 3 -8.88 9.70 3.66
N ILE A 4 -8.11 8.73 4.12
CA ILE A 4 -8.14 7.36 3.57
C ILE A 4 -9.18 6.48 4.31
N ARG A 5 -9.46 6.77 5.58
CA ARG A 5 -10.40 6.00 6.41
C ARG A 5 -11.77 5.73 5.76
N PRO A 6 -12.43 6.71 5.11
CA PRO A 6 -13.73 6.46 4.47
C PRO A 6 -13.68 5.43 3.33
N PHE A 7 -12.49 5.13 2.82
CA PHE A 7 -12.29 4.20 1.70
C PHE A 7 -11.80 2.81 2.14
N ILE A 8 -11.45 2.65 3.42
CA ILE A 8 -11.04 1.36 3.97
C ILE A 8 -12.22 0.37 3.87
N GLY A 9 -11.96 -0.81 3.32
CA GLY A 9 -12.95 -1.86 3.17
C GLY A 9 -13.90 -1.73 1.99
N ASN A 10 -13.81 -0.65 1.18
CA ASN A 10 -14.60 -0.53 -0.05
C ASN A 10 -13.89 -1.18 -1.25
N GLU A 11 -14.60 -1.29 -2.37
CA GLU A 11 -14.10 -1.96 -3.60
C GLU A 11 -13.09 -1.14 -4.41
N LEU A 12 -12.86 0.15 -4.07
CA LEU A 12 -11.91 0.98 -4.78
C LEU A 12 -10.47 0.64 -4.41
N ILE A 13 -9.61 0.59 -5.40
CA ILE A 13 -8.17 0.46 -5.18
C ILE A 13 -7.65 1.77 -4.58
N LYS A 14 -6.92 1.71 -3.47
CA LYS A 14 -6.29 2.85 -2.82
C LYS A 14 -4.89 3.03 -3.39
N VAL A 15 -4.69 4.10 -4.14
CA VAL A 15 -3.41 4.42 -4.78
C VAL A 15 -2.73 5.54 -4.00
N LEU A 16 -1.62 5.24 -3.36
CA LEU A 16 -0.82 6.20 -2.63
C LEU A 16 0.35 6.63 -3.53
N THR A 17 0.29 7.86 -3.99
CA THR A 17 1.34 8.46 -4.82
C THR A 17 2.13 9.50 -4.05
N GLY A 18 3.28 9.88 -4.55
CA GLY A 18 4.14 10.88 -3.95
C GLY A 18 5.59 10.67 -4.38
N ILE A 19 6.40 11.68 -4.16
CA ILE A 19 7.83 11.59 -4.45
C ILE A 19 8.51 10.50 -3.60
N ARG A 20 9.67 10.07 -4.03
CA ARG A 20 10.49 9.11 -3.27
C ARG A 20 10.74 9.66 -1.85
N ARG A 21 10.68 8.80 -0.84
CA ARG A 21 10.80 9.16 0.60
C ARG A 21 9.71 10.09 1.15
N SER A 22 8.55 10.17 0.51
CA SER A 22 7.41 10.95 1.04
C SER A 22 6.65 10.27 2.19
N GLY A 23 7.01 9.03 2.56
CA GLY A 23 6.34 8.30 3.65
C GLY A 23 5.22 7.36 3.17
N LYS A 24 5.16 7.01 1.89
CA LYS A 24 4.15 6.08 1.35
C LYS A 24 4.15 4.72 2.07
N SER A 25 5.33 4.12 2.23
CA SER A 25 5.49 2.83 2.93
C SER A 25 5.08 2.92 4.41
N VAL A 26 5.39 4.04 5.07
CA VAL A 26 4.95 4.30 6.45
C VAL A 26 3.42 4.38 6.52
N MET A 27 2.81 5.04 5.54
CA MET A 27 1.34 5.12 5.47
C MET A 27 0.70 3.74 5.31
N LEU A 28 1.27 2.85 4.49
CA LEU A 28 0.81 1.46 4.38
C LEU A 28 0.88 0.73 5.73
N SER A 29 1.97 0.90 6.48
CA SER A 29 2.12 0.29 7.81
C SER A 29 1.07 0.82 8.80
N LEU A 30 0.81 2.12 8.80
CA LEU A 30 -0.21 2.72 9.66
C LEU A 30 -1.64 2.22 9.34
N ILE A 31 -1.94 2.00 8.06
CA ILE A 31 -3.22 1.41 7.65
C ILE A 31 -3.33 -0.03 8.16
N GLN A 32 -2.27 -0.82 8.04
CA GLN A 32 -2.24 -2.20 8.55
C GLN A 32 -2.43 -2.25 10.06
N GLU A 33 -1.77 -1.37 10.80
CA GLU A 33 -1.95 -1.27 12.26
C GLU A 33 -3.40 -0.92 12.64
N GLU A 34 -4.00 0.05 11.96
CA GLU A 34 -5.41 0.42 12.20
C GLU A 34 -6.37 -0.74 11.90
N LEU A 35 -6.16 -1.45 10.79
CA LEU A 35 -6.95 -2.63 10.45
C LEU A 35 -6.81 -3.76 11.50
N ALA A 36 -5.59 -4.01 11.97
CA ALA A 36 -5.32 -4.99 13.02
C ALA A 36 -6.01 -4.61 14.34
N GLN A 37 -5.99 -3.33 14.72
CA GLN A 37 -6.71 -2.81 15.88
C GLN A 37 -8.23 -2.96 15.75
N ASN A 38 -8.74 -2.95 14.53
CA ASN A 38 -10.16 -3.17 14.21
C ASN A 38 -10.52 -4.66 14.04
N GLY A 39 -9.63 -5.58 14.37
CA GLY A 39 -9.90 -7.01 14.45
C GLY A 39 -9.54 -7.83 13.20
N VAL A 40 -8.88 -7.23 12.20
CA VAL A 40 -8.35 -7.98 11.05
C VAL A 40 -7.22 -8.88 11.50
N GLN A 41 -7.29 -10.16 11.15
CA GLN A 41 -6.32 -11.15 11.58
C GLN A 41 -5.01 -11.05 10.76
N PRO A 42 -3.85 -11.40 11.33
CA PRO A 42 -2.56 -11.34 10.65
C PRO A 42 -2.52 -12.10 9.32
N GLU A 43 -3.21 -13.23 9.24
CA GLU A 43 -3.27 -14.08 8.05
C GLU A 43 -3.98 -13.42 6.87
N GLN A 44 -4.85 -12.43 7.14
CA GLN A 44 -5.59 -11.69 6.11
C GLN A 44 -4.74 -10.60 5.43
N PHE A 45 -3.55 -10.31 5.95
CA PHE A 45 -2.63 -9.33 5.38
C PHE A 45 -1.62 -9.99 4.44
N ILE A 46 -1.53 -9.49 3.21
CA ILE A 46 -0.44 -9.81 2.30
C ILE A 46 0.25 -8.52 1.90
N SER A 47 1.50 -8.35 2.31
CA SER A 47 2.28 -7.15 2.07
C SER A 47 3.56 -7.50 1.33
N LEU A 48 3.77 -6.86 0.18
CA LEU A 48 4.94 -7.06 -0.68
C LEU A 48 5.54 -5.72 -1.07
N ASN A 49 6.85 -5.58 -0.89
CA ASN A 49 7.63 -4.45 -1.40
C ASN A 49 8.48 -4.91 -2.59
N PHE A 50 8.22 -4.36 -3.77
CA PHE A 50 8.88 -4.77 -5.00
C PHE A 50 10.25 -4.12 -5.24
N GLU A 51 10.69 -3.18 -4.42
CA GLU A 51 12.09 -2.76 -4.36
C GLU A 51 12.98 -3.80 -3.64
N ASN A 52 12.38 -4.72 -2.87
CA ASN A 52 13.13 -5.75 -2.17
C ASN A 52 13.50 -6.88 -3.12
N MET A 53 14.79 -7.19 -3.22
CA MET A 53 15.32 -8.27 -4.07
C MET A 53 14.73 -9.64 -3.74
N SER A 54 14.27 -9.88 -2.52
CA SER A 54 13.58 -11.13 -2.16
C SER A 54 12.27 -11.35 -2.91
N ASN A 55 11.66 -10.27 -3.42
CA ASN A 55 10.43 -10.29 -4.21
C ASN A 55 10.67 -10.13 -5.72
N ALA A 56 11.93 -10.10 -6.18
CA ALA A 56 12.27 -9.91 -7.60
C ALA A 56 11.64 -10.95 -8.53
N HIS A 57 11.47 -12.18 -8.05
CA HIS A 57 10.81 -13.27 -8.78
C HIS A 57 9.30 -13.06 -9.00
N LEU A 58 8.69 -12.09 -8.31
CA LEU A 58 7.27 -11.74 -8.41
C LEU A 58 7.02 -10.50 -9.30
N CYS A 59 8.06 -9.96 -9.95
CA CYS A 59 7.95 -8.73 -10.75
C CYS A 59 7.35 -8.92 -12.15
N THR A 60 6.53 -9.95 -12.34
CA THR A 60 5.66 -10.12 -13.50
C THR A 60 4.22 -10.35 -13.06
N ALA A 61 3.26 -9.92 -13.87
CA ALA A 61 1.84 -10.06 -13.54
C ALA A 61 1.45 -11.52 -13.25
N VAL A 62 1.94 -12.46 -14.07
CA VAL A 62 1.61 -13.89 -13.90
C VAL A 62 2.19 -14.43 -12.59
N ALA A 63 3.47 -14.18 -12.31
CA ALA A 63 4.11 -14.66 -11.10
C ALA A 63 3.46 -14.10 -9.83
N LEU A 64 3.14 -12.80 -9.84
CA LEU A 64 2.45 -12.15 -8.73
C LEU A 64 1.04 -12.71 -8.56
N HIS A 65 0.29 -12.87 -9.64
CA HIS A 65 -1.07 -13.41 -9.62
C HIS A 65 -1.09 -14.82 -9.01
N ASP A 66 -0.24 -15.72 -9.49
CA ASP A 66 -0.18 -17.09 -9.00
C ASP A 66 0.20 -17.17 -7.52
N GLU A 67 1.15 -16.34 -7.08
CA GLU A 67 1.57 -16.28 -5.68
C GLU A 67 0.46 -15.76 -4.75
N ILE A 68 -0.27 -14.73 -5.15
CA ILE A 68 -1.39 -14.21 -4.36
C ILE A 68 -2.52 -15.21 -4.29
N LEU A 69 -2.91 -15.85 -5.40
CA LEU A 69 -3.93 -16.89 -5.38
C LEU A 69 -3.51 -18.08 -4.48
N ARG A 70 -2.24 -18.46 -4.51
CA ARG A 70 -1.71 -19.52 -3.65
C ARG A 70 -1.83 -19.14 -2.17
N ARG A 71 -1.45 -17.92 -1.79
CA ARG A 71 -1.51 -17.44 -0.39
C ARG A 71 -2.94 -17.28 0.12
N THR A 72 -3.86 -16.87 -0.76
CA THR A 72 -5.24 -16.58 -0.36
C THR A 72 -6.13 -17.82 -0.33
N LYS A 73 -5.70 -18.94 -0.88
CA LYS A 73 -6.50 -20.16 -1.04
C LYS A 73 -7.15 -20.68 0.24
N GLU A 74 -6.44 -20.55 1.37
CA GLU A 74 -6.89 -21.06 2.68
C GLU A 74 -7.36 -19.95 3.62
N ILE A 75 -7.34 -18.68 3.16
CA ILE A 75 -7.75 -17.54 3.98
C ILE A 75 -9.27 -17.42 3.91
N SER A 76 -9.90 -17.42 5.06
CA SER A 76 -11.34 -17.18 5.19
C SER A 76 -11.62 -15.69 5.35
N GLY A 77 -12.57 -15.15 4.58
CA GLY A 77 -12.98 -13.75 4.64
C GLY A 77 -12.16 -12.84 3.72
N LYS A 78 -12.28 -11.54 3.97
CA LYS A 78 -11.64 -10.50 3.15
C LYS A 78 -10.13 -10.51 3.34
N VAL A 79 -9.39 -10.38 2.24
CA VAL A 79 -7.93 -10.27 2.21
C VAL A 79 -7.52 -8.81 1.97
N TYR A 80 -6.48 -8.38 2.63
CA TYR A 80 -5.95 -7.03 2.53
C TYR A 80 -4.58 -7.08 1.84
N LEU A 81 -4.52 -6.55 0.61
CA LEU A 81 -3.34 -6.60 -0.24
C LEU A 81 -2.61 -5.26 -0.22
N PHE A 82 -1.35 -5.27 0.16
CA PHE A 82 -0.48 -4.09 0.23
C PHE A 82 0.72 -4.28 -0.69
N PHE A 83 0.76 -3.51 -1.76
CA PHE A 83 1.83 -3.58 -2.77
C PHE A 83 2.60 -2.27 -2.82
N ASP A 84 3.80 -2.27 -2.26
CA ASP A 84 4.69 -1.12 -2.24
C ASP A 84 5.56 -1.10 -3.51
N GLU A 85 5.61 0.05 -4.20
CA GLU A 85 6.31 0.26 -5.47
C GLU A 85 5.86 -0.73 -6.58
N ILE A 86 4.54 -0.84 -6.77
CA ILE A 86 3.91 -1.80 -7.70
C ILE A 86 4.36 -1.62 -9.15
N GLN A 87 4.82 -0.42 -9.56
CA GLN A 87 5.30 -0.17 -10.92
C GLN A 87 6.54 -1.00 -11.31
N GLU A 88 7.22 -1.62 -10.34
CA GLU A 88 8.30 -2.57 -10.62
C GLU A 88 7.80 -3.91 -11.17
N VAL A 89 6.51 -4.19 -11.09
CA VAL A 89 5.86 -5.38 -11.66
C VAL A 89 5.41 -5.09 -13.08
N ALA A 90 5.86 -5.89 -14.05
CA ALA A 90 5.43 -5.76 -15.44
C ALA A 90 3.94 -6.13 -15.58
N ASP A 91 3.17 -5.31 -16.30
CA ASP A 91 1.71 -5.48 -16.51
C ASP A 91 0.89 -5.55 -15.20
N TRP A 92 1.34 -4.88 -14.15
CA TRP A 92 0.71 -4.92 -12.83
C TRP A 92 -0.78 -4.54 -12.84
N GLU A 93 -1.23 -3.66 -13.73
CA GLU A 93 -2.61 -3.21 -13.84
C GLU A 93 -3.57 -4.37 -14.15
N LYS A 94 -3.15 -5.29 -15.00
CA LYS A 94 -3.92 -6.49 -15.32
C LYS A 94 -4.08 -7.40 -14.11
N CYS A 95 -2.99 -7.57 -13.37
CA CYS A 95 -2.94 -8.38 -12.16
C CYS A 95 -3.86 -7.81 -11.07
N ILE A 96 -3.76 -6.51 -10.79
CA ILE A 96 -4.60 -5.83 -9.80
C ILE A 96 -6.09 -5.90 -10.17
N ASN A 97 -6.42 -5.71 -11.45
CA ASN A 97 -7.81 -5.83 -11.89
C ASN A 97 -8.34 -7.28 -11.75
N SER A 98 -7.49 -8.27 -11.99
CA SER A 98 -7.83 -9.69 -11.79
C SER A 98 -8.15 -9.99 -10.33
N PHE A 99 -7.34 -9.52 -9.38
CA PHE A 99 -7.62 -9.70 -7.96
C PHE A 99 -8.98 -9.12 -7.53
N ARG A 100 -9.35 -7.95 -8.05
CA ARG A 100 -10.66 -7.35 -7.76
C ARG A 100 -11.84 -8.22 -8.19
N VAL A 101 -11.66 -8.97 -9.27
CA VAL A 101 -12.72 -9.84 -9.83
C VAL A 101 -12.76 -11.20 -9.13
N GLU A 102 -11.59 -11.75 -8.82
CA GLU A 102 -11.44 -13.11 -8.34
C GLU A 102 -11.49 -13.25 -6.80
N LEU A 103 -11.15 -12.20 -6.07
CA LEU A 103 -10.99 -12.24 -4.61
C LEU A 103 -11.90 -11.23 -3.91
N ASP A 104 -12.39 -11.58 -2.73
CA ASP A 104 -12.90 -10.60 -1.77
C ASP A 104 -11.69 -9.91 -1.11
N CYS A 105 -11.25 -8.80 -1.69
CA CYS A 105 -10.04 -8.13 -1.25
C CYS A 105 -10.18 -6.61 -1.18
N ASP A 106 -9.35 -6.02 -0.35
CA ASP A 106 -9.11 -4.59 -0.24
C ASP A 106 -7.66 -4.31 -0.65
N ILE A 107 -7.46 -3.45 -1.67
CA ILE A 107 -6.16 -3.30 -2.33
C ILE A 107 -5.59 -1.91 -2.09
N TYR A 108 -4.35 -1.86 -1.62
CA TYR A 108 -3.55 -0.67 -1.39
C TYR A 108 -2.26 -0.78 -2.20
N ILE A 109 -2.01 0.19 -3.07
CA ILE A 109 -0.79 0.22 -3.87
C ILE A 109 -0.06 1.55 -3.69
N THR A 110 1.25 1.51 -3.78
CA THR A 110 2.08 2.71 -3.83
C THR A 110 2.94 2.75 -5.08
N GLY A 111 3.38 3.95 -5.41
CA GLY A 111 4.40 4.18 -6.42
C GLY A 111 4.68 5.67 -6.63
N SER A 112 5.62 5.98 -7.50
CA SER A 112 5.90 7.36 -7.87
C SER A 112 4.88 7.87 -8.87
N ASN A 113 4.48 9.16 -8.76
CA ASN A 113 3.51 9.80 -9.66
C ASN A 113 3.85 9.60 -11.14
N ALA A 114 5.11 9.75 -11.51
CA ALA A 114 5.54 9.66 -12.89
C ALA A 114 5.40 8.25 -13.51
N LYS A 115 5.47 7.20 -12.68
CA LYS A 115 5.40 5.81 -13.14
C LYS A 115 4.01 5.20 -13.00
N LEU A 116 3.24 5.57 -11.97
CA LEU A 116 1.91 5.03 -11.73
C LEU A 116 0.82 5.69 -12.57
N LEU A 117 0.92 6.99 -12.82
CA LEU A 117 -0.12 7.77 -13.50
C LEU A 117 0.12 7.94 -15.01
N SER A 118 1.15 7.30 -15.56
CA SER A 118 1.34 7.27 -17.01
C SER A 118 0.20 6.46 -17.65
N GLY A 119 -0.65 7.17 -18.39
CA GLY A 119 -1.70 6.73 -19.33
C GLY A 119 -2.45 5.39 -19.13
N GLU A 120 -1.76 4.34 -18.76
CA GLU A 120 -2.33 3.00 -18.64
C GLU A 120 -3.17 2.81 -17.37
N LEU A 121 -2.76 3.37 -16.23
CA LEU A 121 -3.56 3.35 -15.01
C LEU A 121 -4.89 4.06 -15.22
N ALA A 122 -4.83 5.26 -15.79
CA ALA A 122 -6.01 6.07 -16.04
C ALA A 122 -7.00 5.37 -16.98
N THR A 123 -6.52 4.58 -17.92
CA THR A 123 -7.35 3.88 -18.91
C THR A 123 -7.86 2.52 -18.38
N TYR A 124 -6.98 1.73 -17.80
CA TYR A 124 -7.32 0.34 -17.42
C TYR A 124 -8.12 0.26 -16.12
N LEU A 125 -7.83 1.13 -15.15
CA LEU A 125 -8.47 1.16 -13.84
C LEU A 125 -9.41 2.36 -13.66
N ALA A 126 -9.80 3.04 -14.76
CA ALA A 126 -10.66 4.21 -14.71
C ALA A 126 -11.94 3.97 -13.89
N GLY A 127 -12.23 4.86 -12.95
CA GLY A 127 -13.38 4.75 -12.04
C GLY A 127 -13.30 3.68 -10.97
N ARG A 128 -12.17 2.95 -10.86
CA ARG A 128 -11.99 1.83 -9.94
C ARG A 128 -10.96 2.07 -8.87
N TYR A 129 -10.37 3.25 -8.81
CA TYR A 129 -9.37 3.63 -7.82
C TYR A 129 -9.64 5.01 -7.24
N VAL A 130 -9.05 5.26 -6.09
CA VAL A 130 -8.96 6.58 -5.46
C VAL A 130 -7.49 6.88 -5.19
N GLU A 131 -7.05 8.09 -5.54
CA GLU A 131 -5.67 8.51 -5.35
C GLU A 131 -5.52 9.36 -4.09
N PHE A 132 -4.46 9.06 -3.34
CA PHE A 132 -4.00 9.82 -2.17
C PHE A 132 -2.57 10.28 -2.44
N VAL A 133 -2.37 11.57 -2.64
CA VAL A 133 -1.04 12.14 -2.81
C VAL A 133 -0.41 12.31 -1.42
N ILE A 134 0.71 11.64 -1.20
CA ILE A 134 1.47 11.71 0.05
C ILE A 134 2.60 12.73 -0.14
N TYR A 135 2.53 13.80 0.62
CA TYR A 135 3.56 14.81 0.64
C TYR A 135 4.62 14.47 1.70
N PRO A 136 5.88 14.85 1.48
CA PRO A 136 6.88 14.71 2.51
C PRO A 136 6.43 15.42 3.79
N PHE A 137 6.68 14.81 4.93
CA PHE A 137 6.42 15.46 6.21
C PHE A 137 7.23 16.76 6.30
N SER A 138 6.60 17.85 6.73
CA SER A 138 7.33 19.01 7.19
C SER A 138 8.09 18.63 8.46
N PHE A 139 9.15 19.36 8.79
CA PHE A 139 9.91 19.14 10.03
C PHE A 139 8.99 19.16 11.27
N ARG A 140 8.01 20.05 11.26
CA ARG A 140 7.03 20.16 12.35
C ARG A 140 6.17 18.90 12.49
N GLU A 141 5.61 18.39 11.39
CA GLU A 141 4.82 17.15 11.40
C GLU A 141 5.66 15.94 11.80
N PHE A 142 6.93 15.91 11.38
CA PHE A 142 7.88 14.89 11.81
C PHE A 142 8.09 14.93 13.31
N MET A 143 8.29 16.10 13.89
CA MET A 143 8.47 16.27 15.33
C MET A 143 7.21 15.90 16.11
N GLU A 144 6.03 16.26 15.63
CA GLU A 144 4.75 15.86 16.23
C GLU A 144 4.58 14.34 16.25
N LEU A 145 4.91 13.67 15.14
CA LEU A 145 4.89 12.21 15.05
C LEU A 145 5.92 11.58 16.00
N TYR A 146 7.14 12.13 16.04
CA TYR A 146 8.21 11.65 16.90
C TYR A 146 7.82 11.74 18.38
N HIS A 147 7.26 12.86 18.82
CA HIS A 147 6.78 13.03 20.20
C HIS A 147 5.63 12.08 20.54
N THR A 148 4.75 11.76 19.58
CA THR A 148 3.63 10.85 19.79
C THR A 148 4.11 9.39 19.97
N VAL A 149 5.15 8.99 19.21
CA VAL A 149 5.69 7.62 19.22
C VAL A 149 6.69 7.41 20.36
N TYR A 150 7.44 8.46 20.72
CA TYR A 150 8.50 8.41 21.72
C TYR A 150 8.22 9.42 22.84
N GLU A 151 7.12 9.26 23.58
CA GLU A 151 6.82 10.10 24.75
C GLU A 151 8.02 10.13 25.72
N GLY A 152 8.63 11.31 25.85
CA GLY A 152 9.78 11.55 26.73
C GLY A 152 11.16 11.53 26.07
N ALA A 153 11.27 11.41 24.75
CA ALA A 153 12.55 11.56 24.06
C ALA A 153 13.00 13.04 24.02
N ASP A 154 14.22 13.31 24.49
CA ASP A 154 14.82 14.65 24.45
C ASP A 154 15.11 15.06 23.00
N GLU A 155 14.67 16.25 22.60
CA GLU A 155 14.90 16.82 21.25
C GLU A 155 16.36 16.78 20.80
N ARG A 156 17.31 16.76 21.74
CA ARG A 156 18.75 16.68 21.47
C ARG A 156 19.20 15.33 20.91
N GLN A 157 18.41 14.26 21.03
CA GLN A 157 18.73 12.94 20.47
C GLN A 157 18.36 12.80 18.98
N CYS A 158 17.59 13.72 18.42
CA CYS A 158 17.19 13.69 17.02
C CYS A 158 18.31 14.08 16.04
N PHE A 159 19.41 14.69 16.49
CA PHE A 159 20.45 15.29 15.66
C PHE A 159 21.83 14.65 15.80
N THR A 160 21.94 13.55 16.47
CA THR A 160 23.18 12.73 16.56
C THR A 160 22.98 11.38 15.78
#